data_6a40bab85e5a09bd4fcaa727be977a77
#
_entry.id   6a40bab85e5a09bd4fcaa727be977a77
#
_cell.length_a   1.000
_cell.length_b   1.000
_cell.length_c   1.000
_cell.angle_alpha   90.00
_cell.angle_beta   90.00
_cell.angle_gamma   90.00
#
_symmetry.space_group_name_H-M   'P 1'
#
loop_
_entity.id
_entity.type
_entity.pdbx_description
1 polymer ?
#
loop_
_entity_poly.entity_id
_entity_poly.type
_entity_poly.pdbx_seq_one_letter_code
_entity_poly.pdbx_strand_id
1 'polypeptide(L)'
;MNRNGLFSATVSLIAASFCLGNSLPVQAETCQALMPVGGNNTTVTKTVSQPSIPLFGPIGLNNDWNTDFIVESNAKYKNYKVILLPTSNGEYSIRTYLKYSDNTADNFYDQKPSLTANKPLVITGFPRSQQQPYQVNVFVGDLVSLGKGYQVTVEGCR
;
A
#
# COMPACT_ATOMS: atom_id res chain seq x y z
N MET A 1 69.81 -58.69 -5.16
CA MET A 1 69.24 -57.95 -6.26
C MET A 1 68.18 -56.97 -5.69
N ASN A 2 68.58 -55.70 -5.61
CA ASN A 2 67.79 -54.60 -5.09
C ASN A 2 66.82 -54.08 -6.16
N ARG A 3 65.58 -53.79 -5.78
CA ARG A 3 64.72 -52.91 -6.55
C ARG A 3 63.95 -52.01 -5.57
N ASN A 4 64.49 -50.76 -5.48
CA ASN A 4 63.82 -49.69 -4.77
C ASN A 4 62.66 -49.16 -5.61
N GLY A 5 61.46 -49.18 -5.05
CA GLY A 5 60.28 -48.54 -5.60
C GLY A 5 60.11 -47.17 -4.95
N LEU A 6 60.27 -46.08 -5.72
CA LEU A 6 59.95 -44.73 -5.31
C LEU A 6 58.43 -44.56 -5.35
N PHE A 7 57.82 -44.23 -4.22
CA PHE A 7 56.44 -43.72 -4.15
C PHE A 7 56.48 -42.23 -4.33
N SER A 8 55.97 -41.78 -5.46
CA SER A 8 55.74 -40.35 -5.72
C SER A 8 54.39 -39.95 -5.11
N ALA A 9 54.41 -39.11 -4.07
CA ALA A 9 53.22 -38.56 -3.46
C ALA A 9 52.84 -37.25 -4.19
N THR A 10 51.76 -37.30 -4.96
CA THR A 10 51.17 -36.10 -5.56
C THR A 10 50.28 -35.39 -4.53
N VAL A 11 50.71 -34.20 -4.11
CA VAL A 11 49.91 -33.31 -3.27
C VAL A 11 48.94 -32.54 -4.16
N SER A 12 47.64 -32.83 -4.05
CA SER A 12 46.58 -32.08 -4.72
C SER A 12 46.22 -30.84 -3.87
N LEU A 13 46.60 -29.66 -4.35
CA LEU A 13 46.09 -28.38 -3.79
C LEU A 13 44.63 -28.21 -4.22
N ILE A 14 43.71 -28.28 -3.26
CA ILE A 14 42.31 -27.88 -3.45
C ILE A 14 42.26 -26.36 -3.20
N ALA A 15 42.13 -25.59 -4.28
CA ALA A 15 41.85 -24.17 -4.20
C ALA A 15 40.35 -23.96 -3.82
N ALA A 16 40.09 -23.66 -2.56
CA ALA A 16 38.76 -23.23 -2.10
C ALA A 16 38.49 -21.82 -2.61
N SER A 17 37.70 -21.67 -3.68
CA SER A 17 37.17 -20.38 -4.13
C SER A 17 36.12 -19.89 -3.15
N PHE A 18 36.48 -18.96 -2.27
CA PHE A 18 35.52 -18.18 -1.47
C PHE A 18 34.78 -17.20 -2.39
N CYS A 19 33.55 -17.53 -2.77
CA CYS A 19 32.63 -16.56 -3.34
C CYS A 19 32.21 -15.60 -2.22
N LEU A 20 32.89 -14.45 -2.13
CA LEU A 20 32.41 -13.31 -1.34
C LEU A 20 31.15 -12.76 -2.05
N GLY A 21 30.00 -13.26 -1.66
CA GLY A 21 28.72 -12.69 -2.08
C GLY A 21 28.59 -11.29 -1.50
N ASN A 22 28.74 -10.25 -2.33
CA ASN A 22 28.38 -8.89 -2.00
C ASN A 22 26.86 -8.83 -1.82
N SER A 23 26.37 -9.06 -0.62
CA SER A 23 25.00 -8.72 -0.25
C SER A 23 24.88 -7.19 -0.22
N LEU A 24 24.30 -6.62 -1.26
CA LEU A 24 23.92 -5.21 -1.24
C LEU A 24 22.96 -5.01 -0.06
N PRO A 25 23.15 -3.96 0.75
CA PRO A 25 22.22 -3.66 1.83
C PRO A 25 20.85 -3.41 1.22
N VAL A 26 19.87 -4.25 1.54
CA VAL A 26 18.46 -3.98 1.24
C VAL A 26 18.08 -2.79 2.11
N GLN A 27 17.98 -1.63 1.50
CA GLN A 27 17.52 -0.44 2.19
C GLN A 27 16.04 -0.63 2.54
N ALA A 28 15.75 -0.74 3.83
CA ALA A 28 14.38 -0.84 4.30
C ALA A 28 13.59 0.41 3.87
N GLU A 29 12.43 0.20 3.26
CA GLU A 29 11.54 1.27 2.87
C GLU A 29 11.02 1.99 4.13
N THR A 30 11.13 3.30 4.17
CA THR A 30 10.61 4.13 5.26
C THR A 30 9.26 4.70 4.88
N CYS A 31 8.21 4.34 5.61
CA CYS A 31 6.85 4.81 5.38
C CYS A 31 6.40 5.76 6.50
N GLN A 32 5.64 6.78 6.13
CA GLN A 32 5.04 7.77 7.02
C GLN A 32 3.52 7.77 6.81
N ALA A 33 2.76 7.63 7.88
CA ALA A 33 1.31 7.71 7.82
C ALA A 33 0.85 9.15 7.50
N LEU A 34 -0.13 9.25 6.59
CA LEU A 34 -0.71 10.51 6.14
C LEU A 34 -1.93 10.88 7.00
N MET A 35 -2.17 12.19 7.12
CA MET A 35 -3.35 12.70 7.84
C MET A 35 -4.57 12.75 6.91
N PRO A 36 -5.75 12.32 7.36
CA PRO A 36 -6.98 12.54 6.61
C PRO A 36 -7.40 14.00 6.65
N VAL A 37 -8.08 14.46 5.61
CA VAL A 37 -8.62 15.81 5.54
C VAL A 37 -9.62 16.03 6.68
N GLY A 38 -9.38 17.06 7.50
CA GLY A 38 -10.23 17.37 8.65
C GLY A 38 -10.14 16.42 9.84
N GLY A 39 -9.24 15.44 9.78
CA GLY A 39 -9.00 14.50 10.88
C GLY A 39 -7.81 14.90 11.75
N ASN A 40 -7.76 14.29 12.93
CA ASN A 40 -6.67 14.45 13.90
C ASN A 40 -5.95 13.11 14.22
N ASN A 41 -6.30 12.06 13.51
CA ASN A 41 -5.68 10.73 13.64
C ASN A 41 -5.38 10.18 12.24
N THR A 42 -4.27 9.50 12.06
CA THR A 42 -3.85 8.90 10.78
C THR A 42 -4.67 7.69 10.35
N THR A 43 -5.43 7.10 11.27
CA THR A 43 -6.37 5.99 10.99
C THR A 43 -7.80 6.49 11.07
N VAL A 44 -8.58 6.19 10.04
CA VAL A 44 -10.01 6.50 9.97
C VAL A 44 -10.82 5.22 10.12
N THR A 45 -11.79 5.22 11.05
CA THR A 45 -12.73 4.11 11.24
C THR A 45 -14.09 4.52 10.69
N LYS A 46 -14.66 3.71 9.81
CA LYS A 46 -15.96 3.95 9.18
C LYS A 46 -16.82 2.68 9.10
N THR A 47 -18.11 2.92 8.95
CA THR A 47 -19.09 1.92 8.50
C THR A 47 -19.73 2.44 7.23
N VAL A 48 -19.81 1.62 6.18
CA VAL A 48 -20.43 2.01 4.91
C VAL A 48 -21.92 2.25 5.14
N SER A 49 -22.34 3.52 5.09
CA SER A 49 -23.73 3.94 5.30
C SER A 49 -24.51 3.95 3.99
N GLN A 50 -25.84 3.88 4.10
CA GLN A 50 -26.70 4.16 2.96
C GLN A 50 -26.56 5.62 2.53
N PRO A 51 -26.55 5.90 1.21
CA PRO A 51 -26.66 7.27 0.74
C PRO A 51 -27.96 7.90 1.24
N SER A 52 -27.87 9.13 1.72
CA SER A 52 -29.04 9.90 2.15
C SER A 52 -29.32 11.03 1.16
N ILE A 53 -30.60 11.37 1.01
CA ILE A 53 -31.04 12.57 0.27
C ILE A 53 -31.29 13.65 1.31
N PRO A 54 -30.60 14.81 1.26
CA PRO A 54 -30.90 15.88 2.18
C PRO A 54 -32.32 16.40 1.97
N LEU A 55 -33.08 16.52 3.07
CA LEU A 55 -34.47 17.03 3.05
C LEU A 55 -34.53 18.52 2.67
N PHE A 56 -33.44 19.24 2.83
CA PHE A 56 -33.30 20.68 2.51
C PHE A 56 -31.93 20.95 1.88
N GLY A 57 -31.91 21.67 0.79
CA GLY A 57 -30.67 22.05 0.07
C GLY A 57 -30.60 21.49 -1.36
N PRO A 58 -29.44 21.61 -2.03
CA PRO A 58 -29.30 21.09 -3.38
C PRO A 58 -29.53 19.57 -3.41
N ILE A 59 -30.34 19.11 -4.37
CA ILE A 59 -30.68 17.70 -4.52
C ILE A 59 -29.40 16.94 -4.91
N GLY A 60 -28.94 16.08 -4.01
CA GLY A 60 -27.78 15.23 -4.23
C GLY A 60 -27.76 14.05 -3.27
N LEU A 61 -27.11 12.96 -3.67
CA LEU A 61 -26.86 11.82 -2.78
C LEU A 61 -25.70 12.17 -1.86
N ASN A 62 -25.96 12.22 -0.57
CA ASN A 62 -24.94 12.40 0.45
C ASN A 62 -24.46 11.01 0.91
N ASN A 63 -23.20 10.70 0.75
CA ASN A 63 -22.59 9.47 1.23
C ASN A 63 -21.24 9.74 1.88
N ASP A 64 -20.86 8.90 2.83
CA ASP A 64 -19.61 8.99 3.56
C ASP A 64 -18.58 7.94 3.06
N TRP A 65 -18.59 7.65 1.77
CA TRP A 65 -17.79 6.57 1.18
C TRP A 65 -16.36 7.00 0.83
N ASN A 66 -16.11 8.30 0.74
CA ASN A 66 -14.79 8.84 0.45
C ASN A 66 -14.02 9.18 1.73
N THR A 67 -12.72 8.92 1.69
CA THR A 67 -11.76 9.40 2.69
C THR A 67 -10.56 9.93 1.94
N ASP A 68 -10.23 11.18 2.16
CA ASP A 68 -9.14 11.88 1.51
C ASP A 68 -7.98 12.06 2.49
N PHE A 69 -6.76 11.69 2.08
CA PHE A 69 -5.54 11.82 2.86
C PHE A 69 -4.61 12.85 2.22
N ILE A 70 -4.09 13.78 3.02
CA ILE A 70 -3.27 14.90 2.57
C ILE A 70 -1.86 14.41 2.30
N VAL A 71 -1.32 14.77 1.15
CA VAL A 71 0.10 14.63 0.83
C VAL A 71 0.76 16.00 0.99
N GLU A 72 1.80 16.07 1.81
CA GLU A 72 2.55 17.31 2.01
C GLU A 72 3.18 17.79 0.70
N SER A 73 3.16 19.09 0.44
CA SER A 73 3.60 19.70 -0.83
C SER A 73 5.09 19.45 -1.17
N ASN A 74 5.92 19.21 -0.16
CA ASN A 74 7.35 18.89 -0.30
C ASN A 74 7.68 17.40 -0.24
N ALA A 75 6.66 16.55 -0.11
CA ALA A 75 6.85 15.10 -0.04
C ALA A 75 7.41 14.55 -1.36
N LYS A 76 8.30 13.56 -1.23
CA LYS A 76 8.88 12.81 -2.35
C LYS A 76 8.75 11.31 -2.04
N TYR A 77 7.51 10.83 -2.10
CA TYR A 77 7.25 9.41 -1.90
C TYR A 77 7.41 8.64 -3.21
N LYS A 78 7.98 7.44 -3.14
CA LYS A 78 8.11 6.50 -4.25
C LYS A 78 6.82 5.75 -4.51
N ASN A 79 6.08 5.49 -3.44
CA ASN A 79 4.77 4.84 -3.51
C ASN A 79 3.89 5.24 -2.33
N TYR A 80 2.61 4.91 -2.46
CA TYR A 80 1.58 5.09 -1.44
C TYR A 80 0.97 3.73 -1.11
N LYS A 81 0.85 3.43 0.18
CA LYS A 81 0.21 2.20 0.66
C LYS A 81 -1.11 2.55 1.32
N VAL A 82 -2.21 2.03 0.79
CA VAL A 82 -3.51 2.05 1.44
C VAL A 82 -3.66 0.75 2.21
N ILE A 83 -3.79 0.83 3.52
CA ILE A 83 -3.96 -0.31 4.43
C ILE A 83 -5.41 -0.28 4.90
N LEU A 84 -6.23 -1.19 4.41
CA LEU A 84 -7.62 -1.34 4.79
C LEU A 84 -7.78 -2.57 5.68
N LEU A 85 -8.21 -2.36 6.92
CA LEU A 85 -8.50 -3.41 7.89
C LEU A 85 -10.02 -3.56 8.02
N PRO A 86 -10.65 -4.58 7.43
CA PRO A 86 -12.08 -4.82 7.58
C PRO A 86 -12.39 -5.25 9.02
N THR A 87 -13.48 -4.74 9.59
CA THR A 87 -13.98 -5.15 10.91
C THR A 87 -15.10 -6.19 10.81
N SER A 88 -15.56 -6.48 9.59
CA SER A 88 -16.55 -7.51 9.28
C SER A 88 -16.19 -8.26 8.01
N ASN A 89 -16.64 -9.52 7.90
CA ASN A 89 -16.45 -10.32 6.69
C ASN A 89 -17.35 -9.83 5.56
N GLY A 90 -16.92 -10.03 4.32
CA GLY A 90 -17.75 -9.85 3.14
C GLY A 90 -17.07 -9.12 2.00
N GLU A 91 -17.85 -8.77 0.98
CA GLU A 91 -17.40 -8.09 -0.21
C GLU A 91 -17.34 -6.57 0.04
N TYR A 92 -16.24 -5.95 -0.31
CA TYR A 92 -16.02 -4.50 -0.20
C TYR A 92 -15.74 -3.93 -1.58
N SER A 93 -16.53 -2.97 -2.03
CA SER A 93 -16.25 -2.21 -3.25
C SER A 93 -15.26 -1.09 -2.92
N ILE A 94 -14.04 -1.21 -3.44
CA ILE A 94 -12.92 -0.33 -3.10
C ILE A 94 -12.38 0.31 -4.37
N ARG A 95 -12.23 1.63 -4.36
CA ARG A 95 -11.52 2.40 -5.39
C ARG A 95 -10.52 3.33 -4.74
N THR A 96 -9.34 3.44 -5.33
CA THR A 96 -8.29 4.31 -4.80
C THR A 96 -7.71 5.18 -5.90
N TYR A 97 -7.43 6.45 -5.57
CA TYR A 97 -6.97 7.43 -6.52
C TYR A 97 -5.83 8.27 -5.97
N LEU A 98 -4.87 8.60 -6.83
CA LEU A 98 -3.90 9.67 -6.61
C LEU A 98 -4.41 10.91 -7.32
N LYS A 99 -4.71 11.99 -6.57
CA LYS A 99 -5.22 13.26 -7.11
C LYS A 99 -4.09 14.26 -7.29
N TYR A 100 -4.07 14.93 -8.44
CA TYR A 100 -3.02 15.87 -8.84
C TYR A 100 -3.54 17.30 -8.98
N SER A 101 -2.63 18.27 -8.85
CA SER A 101 -2.95 19.70 -8.88
C SER A 101 -3.47 20.21 -10.24
N ASP A 102 -3.31 19.41 -11.29
CA ASP A 102 -3.87 19.66 -12.63
C ASP A 102 -5.33 19.21 -12.79
N ASN A 103 -6.02 18.94 -11.69
CA ASN A 103 -7.39 18.41 -11.61
C ASN A 103 -7.56 17.01 -12.22
N THR A 104 -6.48 16.25 -12.41
CA THR A 104 -6.53 14.86 -12.82
C THR A 104 -6.39 13.91 -11.63
N ALA A 105 -6.81 12.67 -11.84
CA ALA A 105 -6.63 11.60 -10.86
C ALA A 105 -6.28 10.28 -11.54
N ASP A 106 -5.31 9.57 -10.98
CA ASP A 106 -4.94 8.23 -11.43
C ASP A 106 -5.59 7.19 -10.52
N ASN A 107 -6.42 6.34 -11.11
CA ASN A 107 -6.96 5.18 -10.41
C ASN A 107 -5.90 4.08 -10.37
N PHE A 108 -5.56 3.59 -9.18
CA PHE A 108 -4.60 2.51 -9.02
C PHE A 108 -5.20 1.23 -8.42
N TYR A 109 -6.48 1.27 -8.02
CA TYR A 109 -7.22 0.09 -7.60
C TYR A 109 -8.72 0.31 -7.78
N ASP A 110 -9.41 -0.65 -8.41
CA ASP A 110 -10.87 -0.67 -8.56
C ASP A 110 -11.32 -2.13 -8.56
N GLN A 111 -11.66 -2.65 -7.38
CA GLN A 111 -12.01 -4.06 -7.19
C GLN A 111 -13.08 -4.24 -6.11
N LYS A 112 -13.70 -5.42 -6.10
CA LYS A 112 -14.67 -5.85 -5.10
C LYS A 112 -14.20 -7.14 -4.39
N PRO A 113 -13.11 -7.09 -3.60
CA PRO A 113 -12.62 -8.28 -2.93
C PRO A 113 -13.54 -8.75 -1.80
N SER A 114 -13.60 -10.07 -1.61
CA SER A 114 -14.14 -10.67 -0.38
C SER A 114 -13.07 -10.61 0.70
N LEU A 115 -13.32 -9.82 1.74
CA LEU A 115 -12.38 -9.62 2.84
C LEU A 115 -12.82 -10.36 4.10
N THR A 116 -11.83 -10.76 4.90
CA THR A 116 -12.04 -11.39 6.21
C THR A 116 -11.76 -10.36 7.30
N ALA A 117 -12.61 -10.28 8.31
CA ALA A 117 -12.41 -9.41 9.47
C ALA A 117 -11.02 -9.58 10.08
N ASN A 118 -10.39 -8.47 10.45
CA ASN A 118 -9.06 -8.38 11.05
C ASN A 118 -7.89 -8.90 10.17
N LYS A 119 -8.13 -9.11 8.86
CA LYS A 119 -7.06 -9.38 7.89
C LYS A 119 -6.88 -8.17 6.99
N PRO A 120 -5.75 -7.44 7.07
CA PRO A 120 -5.56 -6.23 6.30
C PRO A 120 -5.40 -6.54 4.81
N LEU A 121 -6.01 -5.69 3.98
CA LEU A 121 -5.71 -5.56 2.56
C LEU A 121 -4.73 -4.40 2.39
N VAL A 122 -3.60 -4.64 1.74
CA VAL A 122 -2.62 -3.60 1.40
C VAL A 122 -2.65 -3.37 -0.11
N ILE A 123 -2.90 -2.13 -0.51
CA ILE A 123 -2.95 -1.68 -1.90
C ILE A 123 -1.83 -0.68 -2.12
N THR A 124 -0.98 -0.89 -3.13
CA THR A 124 0.14 0.00 -3.42
C THR A 124 -0.10 0.75 -4.72
N GLY A 125 0.01 2.08 -4.65
CA GLY A 125 -0.05 2.98 -5.79
C GLY A 125 1.27 3.73 -6.00
N PHE A 126 1.61 4.01 -7.27
CA PHE A 126 2.83 4.73 -7.62
C PHE A 126 2.47 6.09 -8.21
N PRO A 127 3.11 7.18 -7.74
CA PRO A 127 2.89 8.50 -8.33
C PRO A 127 3.52 8.57 -9.73
N ARG A 128 3.12 9.58 -10.49
CA ARG A 128 3.76 9.93 -11.76
C ARG A 128 5.24 10.26 -11.54
N SER A 129 6.08 9.95 -12.50
CA SER A 129 7.54 10.08 -12.37
C SER A 129 8.02 11.50 -12.01
N GLN A 130 7.28 12.54 -12.40
CA GLN A 130 7.66 13.93 -12.21
C GLN A 130 6.66 14.76 -11.39
N GLN A 131 5.59 14.14 -10.88
CA GLN A 131 4.52 14.83 -10.18
C GLN A 131 4.05 14.04 -8.98
N GLN A 132 4.15 14.63 -7.79
CA GLN A 132 3.53 14.07 -6.59
C GLN A 132 2.04 14.43 -6.55
N PRO A 133 1.17 13.52 -6.11
CA PRO A 133 -0.21 13.86 -5.84
C PRO A 133 -0.28 14.79 -4.63
N TYR A 134 -1.30 15.64 -4.55
CA TYR A 134 -1.58 16.41 -3.34
C TYR A 134 -2.47 15.65 -2.37
N GLN A 135 -3.10 14.56 -2.83
CA GLN A 135 -4.09 13.83 -2.05
C GLN A 135 -4.20 12.38 -2.53
N VAL A 136 -4.37 11.48 -1.58
CA VAL A 136 -4.78 10.08 -1.83
C VAL A 136 -6.24 9.94 -1.42
N ASN A 137 -7.10 9.54 -2.35
CA ASN A 137 -8.51 9.28 -2.08
C ASN A 137 -8.75 7.77 -1.97
N VAL A 138 -9.45 7.38 -0.93
CA VAL A 138 -9.92 6.01 -0.71
C VAL A 138 -11.43 6.02 -0.66
N PHE A 139 -12.05 5.40 -1.64
CA PHE A 139 -13.48 5.17 -1.70
C PHE A 139 -13.79 3.74 -1.27
N VAL A 140 -14.65 3.59 -0.27
CA VAL A 140 -15.20 2.28 0.14
C VAL A 140 -16.71 2.41 0.23
N GLY A 141 -17.40 1.87 -0.76
CA GLY A 141 -18.84 2.06 -0.84
C GLY A 141 -19.45 1.29 -1.98
N ASP A 142 -20.76 1.19 -1.99
CA ASP A 142 -21.61 0.47 -2.93
C ASP A 142 -22.60 -0.39 -2.12
N LEU A 143 -23.66 -0.83 -2.77
CA LEU A 143 -24.74 -1.64 -2.13
C LEU A 143 -24.22 -2.93 -1.49
N VAL A 144 -23.19 -3.56 -2.09
CA VAL A 144 -22.58 -4.80 -1.55
C VAL A 144 -21.79 -4.57 -0.28
N SER A 145 -21.34 -3.34 -0.03
CA SER A 145 -20.54 -2.96 1.13
C SER A 145 -21.36 -2.39 2.29
N LEU A 146 -22.66 -2.15 2.11
CA LEU A 146 -23.50 -1.52 3.12
C LEU A 146 -23.44 -2.25 4.48
N GLY A 147 -23.34 -1.45 5.54
CA GLY A 147 -23.26 -1.93 6.92
C GLY A 147 -21.93 -2.55 7.32
N LYS A 148 -20.96 -2.65 6.40
CA LYS A 148 -19.63 -3.20 6.70
C LYS A 148 -18.72 -2.15 7.29
N GLY A 149 -18.07 -2.51 8.38
CA GLY A 149 -17.10 -1.64 9.05
C GLY A 149 -15.68 -1.89 8.56
N TYR A 150 -14.85 -0.84 8.58
CA TYR A 150 -13.44 -0.91 8.26
C TYR A 150 -12.64 0.20 8.93
N GLN A 151 -11.35 -0.01 9.02
CA GLN A 151 -10.35 1.02 9.32
C GLN A 151 -9.48 1.22 8.09
N VAL A 152 -9.07 2.45 7.83
CA VAL A 152 -8.17 2.76 6.73
C VAL A 152 -7.06 3.69 7.20
N THR A 153 -5.84 3.37 6.80
CA THR A 153 -4.63 4.18 6.97
C THR A 153 -3.96 4.29 5.61
N VAL A 154 -3.39 5.44 5.31
CA VAL A 154 -2.58 5.64 4.11
C VAL A 154 -1.18 6.04 4.52
N GLU A 155 -0.18 5.45 3.88
CA GLU A 155 1.23 5.73 4.12
C GLU A 155 1.90 6.19 2.82
N GLY A 156 2.78 7.18 2.91
CA GLY A 156 3.73 7.54 1.86
C GLY A 156 5.09 6.94 2.16
N CYS A 157 5.69 6.21 1.21
CA CYS A 157 6.94 5.47 1.40
C CYS A 157 8.08 6.00 0.50
N ARG A 158 9.32 5.97 1.02
CA ARG A 158 10.55 6.49 0.38
C ARG A 158 11.60 5.42 0.15
#